data_59208566e22a7637a585f64d2390de78
#
_entry.id   59208566e22a7637a585f64d2390de78
#
_cell.length_a   1.000
_cell.length_b   1.000
_cell.length_c   1.000
_cell.angle_alpha   90.00
_cell.angle_beta   90.00
_cell.angle_gamma   90.00
#
_symmetry.space_group_name_H-M   'P 1'
#
loop_
_entity.id
_entity.type
_entity.pdbx_description
1 polymer ?
#
loop_
_entity_poly.entity_id
_entity_poly.type
_entity_poly.pdbx_seq_one_letter_code
_entity_poly.pdbx_strand_id
1 'polypeptide(L)'
;MISQENFLRIWSSVRRKHLFPELPLPELVEGAGKVAMEIKSKKMRMDRSFCERMAGRLPEEEVVEALMDHGVAHHTCCPWDFSTYLKLYAQAKKVLRDPKMARRAVGYFTDVVADTYCVRRGETKLPQLYRHMERGEVEETLVSLYQEIWGMDLGASGHGDVVRRLSRIPYLDRKKWEENIRRFARAIRPLLEEDEENPMGEHGPSDFSSEEIGQGLRMLASQGLDSFREIVQDLGEDLLAAGEGGMGRGRGNPVDVDVLFYMKLAESYALPVQKVPMEKSGSLYPYSHSPWEVGKPIKDLDIWTSFGKLLPGISQIWERREGEVFGSLEGTPDCIVVIDSSGSMTDPRRRLSYAVLGAACAADAYLRNGARVAVYNFSDALRGGMEVLPFSSERRAVYRAICRYFGGGTALDLRILESLRTDDPDIFLITDMQITNLRKVVDYLKGVRGRVTVVHIGENRHVQEFKERTEESGHISVYPVERQEDIPKIVLGKVREYLR
;
A
#
# COMPACT_ATOMS: atom_id res chain seq x y z
N MET A 1 41.20 -8.43 14.28
CA MET A 1 39.75 -8.76 14.42
C MET A 1 39.25 -8.24 15.75
N ILE A 2 38.20 -7.43 15.74
CA ILE A 2 37.60 -6.87 16.96
C ILE A 2 37.05 -8.01 17.86
N SER A 3 37.27 -7.94 19.17
CA SER A 3 36.68 -8.89 20.10
C SER A 3 35.16 -8.67 20.20
N GLN A 4 34.42 -9.75 20.51
CA GLN A 4 32.97 -9.66 20.68
C GLN A 4 32.57 -8.69 21.82
N GLU A 5 33.35 -8.61 22.87
CA GLU A 5 33.13 -7.70 23.98
C GLU A 5 33.28 -6.23 23.53
N ASN A 6 34.33 -5.90 22.78
CA ASN A 6 34.52 -4.56 22.23
C ASN A 6 33.43 -4.19 21.24
N PHE A 7 33.02 -5.11 20.39
CA PHE A 7 31.92 -4.90 19.43
C PHE A 7 30.62 -4.55 20.16
N LEU A 8 30.24 -5.28 21.20
CA LEU A 8 29.06 -4.97 22.02
C LEU A 8 29.17 -3.65 22.76
N ARG A 9 30.34 -3.30 23.26
CA ARG A 9 30.61 -2.02 23.90
C ARG A 9 30.42 -0.86 22.94
N ILE A 10 30.97 -0.95 21.73
CA ILE A 10 30.80 0.06 20.68
C ILE A 10 29.32 0.18 20.30
N TRP A 11 28.63 -0.93 20.07
CA TRP A 11 27.21 -0.92 19.75
C TRP A 11 26.37 -0.24 20.83
N SER A 12 26.62 -0.53 22.08
CA SER A 12 25.94 0.12 23.19
C SER A 12 26.21 1.63 23.22
N SER A 13 27.45 2.05 22.94
CA SER A 13 27.83 3.46 22.86
C SER A 13 27.13 4.18 21.73
N VAL A 14 27.13 3.61 20.52
CA VAL A 14 26.45 4.18 19.35
C VAL A 14 24.95 4.29 19.58
N ARG A 15 24.29 3.23 20.08
CA ARG A 15 22.86 3.29 20.41
C ARG A 15 22.53 4.41 21.39
N ARG A 16 23.36 4.62 22.41
CA ARG A 16 23.19 5.70 23.37
C ARG A 16 23.24 7.07 22.70
N LYS A 17 24.19 7.28 21.78
CA LYS A 17 24.30 8.52 20.99
C LYS A 17 23.00 8.78 20.18
N HIS A 18 22.33 7.75 19.72
CA HIS A 18 21.09 7.83 18.93
C HIS A 18 19.81 7.64 19.76
N LEU A 19 19.85 7.86 21.08
CA LEU A 19 18.71 7.74 21.99
C LEU A 19 18.12 6.32 22.07
N PHE A 20 18.96 5.30 22.02
CA PHE A 20 18.63 3.89 22.14
C PHE A 20 17.55 3.38 21.17
N PRO A 21 17.70 3.56 19.85
CA PRO A 21 16.74 3.01 18.92
C PRO A 21 16.65 1.48 19.07
N GLU A 22 15.46 0.93 18.84
CA GLU A 22 15.23 -0.51 18.85
C GLU A 22 15.75 -1.14 17.55
N LEU A 23 17.04 -1.44 17.53
CA LEU A 23 17.74 -2.06 16.42
C LEU A 23 18.43 -3.35 16.89
N PRO A 24 18.41 -4.42 16.09
CA PRO A 24 19.17 -5.63 16.36
C PRO A 24 20.67 -5.36 16.28
N LEU A 25 21.46 -6.26 16.88
CA LEU A 25 22.92 -6.19 16.81
C LEU A 25 23.40 -6.25 15.34
N PRO A 26 24.30 -5.36 14.91
CA PRO A 26 24.91 -5.40 13.58
C PRO A 26 25.68 -6.71 13.34
N GLU A 27 25.77 -7.11 12.07
CA GLU A 27 26.49 -8.30 11.63
C GLU A 27 27.67 -7.92 10.75
N LEU A 28 28.82 -8.56 10.93
CA LEU A 28 29.97 -8.48 10.03
C LEU A 28 29.83 -9.59 8.99
N VAL A 29 29.68 -9.24 7.72
CA VAL A 29 29.47 -10.16 6.59
C VAL A 29 30.45 -9.85 5.46
N GLU A 30 30.64 -10.78 4.54
CA GLU A 30 31.41 -10.56 3.32
C GLU A 30 30.50 -9.98 2.22
N GLY A 31 31.04 -9.04 1.42
CA GLY A 31 30.38 -8.54 0.22
C GLY A 31 29.23 -7.56 0.46
N ALA A 32 29.17 -6.93 1.63
CA ALA A 32 28.17 -5.89 1.93
C ALA A 32 28.53 -4.48 1.39
N GLY A 33 29.61 -4.36 0.61
CA GLY A 33 30.14 -3.09 0.16
C GLY A 33 30.94 -2.38 1.27
N LYS A 34 30.34 -1.40 1.94
CA LYS A 34 30.91 -0.75 3.13
C LYS A 34 30.00 -1.03 4.32
N VAL A 35 28.78 -0.55 4.24
CA VAL A 35 27.70 -0.81 5.18
C VAL A 35 26.38 -0.97 4.40
N ALA A 36 25.61 -1.97 4.72
CA ALA A 36 24.25 -2.14 4.21
C ALA A 36 23.26 -2.16 5.38
N MET A 37 22.21 -1.35 5.31
CA MET A 37 21.13 -1.33 6.27
C MET A 37 19.92 -2.01 5.67
N GLU A 38 19.54 -3.18 6.17
CA GLU A 38 18.32 -3.84 5.80
C GLU A 38 17.15 -3.24 6.61
N ILE A 39 16.37 -2.36 6.00
CA ILE A 39 15.33 -1.61 6.73
C ILE A 39 14.19 -2.50 7.19
N LYS A 40 13.86 -3.59 6.46
CA LYS A 40 12.82 -4.54 6.83
C LYS A 40 13.07 -5.24 8.16
N SER A 41 14.26 -5.80 8.33
CA SER A 41 14.67 -6.48 9.56
C SER A 41 15.33 -5.53 10.55
N LYS A 42 15.56 -4.27 10.14
CA LYS A 42 16.38 -3.28 10.83
C LYS A 42 17.82 -3.77 11.08
N LYS A 43 18.25 -4.79 10.34
CA LYS A 43 19.59 -5.34 10.45
C LYS A 43 20.60 -4.49 9.71
N MET A 44 21.68 -4.21 10.39
CA MET A 44 22.84 -3.56 9.80
C MET A 44 23.90 -4.62 9.48
N ARG A 45 24.34 -4.66 8.22
CA ARG A 45 25.43 -5.51 7.76
C ARG A 45 26.63 -4.64 7.41
N MET A 46 27.76 -4.92 8.01
CA MET A 46 29.03 -4.22 7.72
C MET A 46 29.96 -5.16 6.99
N ASP A 47 30.63 -4.65 5.97
CA ASP A 47 31.58 -5.44 5.18
C ASP A 47 32.86 -5.71 5.95
N ARG A 48 33.13 -6.99 6.18
CA ARG A 48 34.34 -7.42 6.90
C ARG A 48 35.61 -7.04 6.14
N SER A 49 35.63 -7.28 4.84
CA SER A 49 36.78 -6.97 3.99
C SER A 49 37.11 -5.48 4.00
N PHE A 50 36.08 -4.62 4.02
CA PHE A 50 36.26 -3.18 4.17
C PHE A 50 36.88 -2.82 5.52
N CYS A 51 36.33 -3.37 6.62
CA CYS A 51 36.89 -3.14 7.96
C CYS A 51 38.36 -3.57 8.06
N GLU A 52 38.73 -4.73 7.48
CA GLU A 52 40.09 -5.23 7.46
C GLU A 52 41.05 -4.35 6.63
N ARG A 53 40.62 -3.90 5.45
CA ARG A 53 41.42 -2.95 4.65
C ARG A 53 41.66 -1.63 5.38
N MET A 54 40.64 -1.14 6.10
CA MET A 54 40.74 0.09 6.87
C MET A 54 41.59 -0.06 8.14
N ALA A 55 41.64 -1.26 8.74
CA ALA A 55 42.42 -1.53 9.95
C ALA A 55 43.96 -1.25 9.81
N GLY A 56 44.47 -1.21 8.58
CA GLY A 56 45.86 -0.76 8.29
C GLY A 56 46.04 0.75 8.39
N ARG A 57 45.00 1.55 8.42
CA ARG A 57 45.02 3.03 8.39
C ARG A 57 44.38 3.64 9.63
N LEU A 58 43.46 2.96 10.26
CA LEU A 58 42.70 3.37 11.46
C LEU A 58 42.53 2.19 12.43
N PRO A 59 42.42 2.42 13.74
CA PRO A 59 41.99 1.38 14.68
C PRO A 59 40.68 0.74 14.24
N GLU A 60 40.61 -0.59 14.22
CA GLU A 60 39.42 -1.34 13.79
C GLU A 60 38.15 -0.91 14.55
N GLU A 61 38.29 -0.60 15.84
CA GLU A 61 37.21 -0.10 16.67
C GLU A 61 36.61 1.22 16.15
N GLU A 62 37.45 2.13 15.67
CA GLU A 62 36.98 3.42 15.11
C GLU A 62 36.28 3.25 13.78
N VAL A 63 36.74 2.31 12.94
CA VAL A 63 36.06 1.97 11.68
C VAL A 63 34.67 1.40 11.95
N VAL A 64 34.58 0.43 12.85
CA VAL A 64 33.31 -0.20 13.24
C VAL A 64 32.35 0.82 13.86
N GLU A 65 32.83 1.70 14.73
CA GLU A 65 32.04 2.77 15.35
C GLU A 65 31.47 3.74 14.29
N ALA A 66 32.31 4.17 13.33
CA ALA A 66 31.88 5.07 12.27
C ALA A 66 30.80 4.44 11.38
N LEU A 67 30.96 3.19 10.98
CA LEU A 67 29.98 2.47 10.16
C LEU A 67 28.65 2.25 10.93
N MET A 68 28.73 1.94 12.23
CA MET A 68 27.54 1.82 13.07
C MET A 68 26.80 3.16 13.23
N ASP A 69 27.54 4.27 13.47
CA ASP A 69 26.95 5.61 13.56
C ASP A 69 26.21 5.97 12.26
N HIS A 70 26.85 5.77 11.10
CA HIS A 70 26.26 6.00 9.78
C HIS A 70 24.97 5.17 9.59
N GLY A 71 25.06 3.86 9.79
CA GLY A 71 23.90 2.98 9.60
C GLY A 71 22.74 3.30 10.54
N VAL A 72 23.00 3.58 11.84
CA VAL A 72 21.96 3.98 12.78
C VAL A 72 21.34 5.32 12.39
N ALA A 73 22.12 6.25 11.81
CA ALA A 73 21.58 7.54 11.35
C ALA A 73 20.61 7.41 10.18
N HIS A 74 20.79 6.45 9.29
CA HIS A 74 19.81 6.15 8.25
C HIS A 74 18.47 5.72 8.84
N HIS A 75 18.49 5.02 9.96
CA HIS A 75 17.26 4.59 10.65
C HIS A 75 16.62 5.69 11.51
N THR A 76 17.42 6.58 12.10
CA THR A 76 16.93 7.60 13.04
C THR A 76 16.76 8.99 12.43
N CYS A 77 17.43 9.27 11.30
CA CYS A 77 17.42 10.57 10.64
C CYS A 77 16.88 10.52 9.20
N CYS A 78 17.58 9.88 8.28
CA CYS A 78 17.24 9.92 6.84
C CYS A 78 17.78 8.71 6.08
N PRO A 79 16.95 7.96 5.33
CA PRO A 79 15.49 8.14 5.15
C PRO A 79 14.66 7.25 6.09
N TRP A 80 14.56 7.40 7.32
CA TRP A 80 13.95 6.52 8.35
C TRP A 80 12.77 5.62 7.90
N ASP A 81 12.07 5.92 6.78
CA ASP A 81 10.99 5.13 6.22
C ASP A 81 10.95 5.16 4.67
N PHE A 82 10.20 4.23 4.10
CA PHE A 82 10.05 4.09 2.67
C PHE A 82 9.31 5.28 2.03
N SER A 83 8.38 5.90 2.73
CA SER A 83 7.66 7.08 2.23
C SER A 83 8.60 8.24 1.99
N THR A 84 9.55 8.47 2.90
CA THR A 84 10.61 9.48 2.75
C THR A 84 11.52 9.14 1.57
N TYR A 85 11.96 7.88 1.45
CA TYR A 85 12.75 7.43 0.31
C TYR A 85 12.03 7.70 -1.02
N LEU A 86 10.75 7.32 -1.14
CA LEU A 86 9.96 7.53 -2.36
C LEU A 86 9.79 9.01 -2.72
N LYS A 87 9.58 9.87 -1.73
CA LYS A 87 9.52 11.33 -1.96
C LYS A 87 10.82 11.87 -2.54
N LEU A 88 11.94 11.49 -1.95
CA LEU A 88 13.26 11.89 -2.43
C LEU A 88 13.52 11.36 -3.83
N TYR A 89 13.22 10.07 -4.06
CA TYR A 89 13.39 9.43 -5.37
C TYR A 89 12.54 10.11 -6.46
N ALA A 90 11.26 10.36 -6.18
CA ALA A 90 10.36 11.06 -7.10
C ALA A 90 10.90 12.43 -7.53
N GLN A 91 11.47 13.19 -6.58
CA GLN A 91 12.03 14.52 -6.87
C GLN A 91 13.37 14.44 -7.61
N ALA A 92 14.24 13.48 -7.29
CA ALA A 92 15.49 13.24 -8.00
C ALA A 92 15.21 12.81 -9.46
N LYS A 93 14.23 11.91 -9.67
CA LYS A 93 13.83 11.41 -10.98
C LYS A 93 13.31 12.53 -11.90
N LYS A 94 12.54 13.48 -11.39
CA LYS A 94 12.09 14.66 -12.15
C LYS A 94 13.25 15.49 -12.73
N VAL A 95 14.41 15.45 -12.08
CA VAL A 95 15.60 16.20 -12.50
C VAL A 95 16.49 15.38 -13.42
N LEU A 96 16.79 14.14 -13.03
CA LEU A 96 17.78 13.29 -13.70
C LEU A 96 17.19 12.48 -14.86
N ARG A 97 15.90 12.19 -14.83
CA ARG A 97 15.15 11.38 -15.81
C ARG A 97 15.61 9.91 -15.96
N ASP A 98 16.77 9.56 -15.43
CA ASP A 98 17.32 8.23 -15.41
C ASP A 98 17.08 7.57 -14.03
N PRO A 99 16.50 6.34 -13.96
CA PRO A 99 16.23 5.65 -12.71
C PRO A 99 17.46 5.30 -11.90
N LYS A 100 18.54 4.86 -12.57
CA LYS A 100 19.80 4.47 -11.89
C LYS A 100 20.46 5.68 -11.28
N MET A 101 20.61 6.76 -12.05
CA MET A 101 21.15 8.02 -11.54
C MET A 101 20.31 8.60 -10.41
N ALA A 102 18.97 8.50 -10.50
CA ALA A 102 18.08 8.97 -9.45
C ALA A 102 18.26 8.20 -8.13
N ARG A 103 18.38 6.86 -8.18
CA ARG A 103 18.68 6.03 -6.99
C ARG A 103 20.02 6.42 -6.37
N ARG A 104 21.08 6.53 -7.17
CA ARG A 104 22.40 6.92 -6.70
C ARG A 104 22.39 8.32 -6.07
N ALA A 105 21.72 9.28 -6.69
CA ALA A 105 21.58 10.64 -6.14
C ALA A 105 20.86 10.64 -4.79
N VAL A 106 19.82 9.81 -4.63
CA VAL A 106 19.12 9.66 -3.34
C VAL A 106 20.05 9.03 -2.30
N GLY A 107 20.78 7.97 -2.64
CA GLY A 107 21.74 7.35 -1.74
C GLY A 107 22.76 8.38 -1.24
N TYR A 108 23.46 9.04 -2.13
CA TYR A 108 24.44 10.08 -1.75
C TYR A 108 23.82 11.25 -0.94
N PHE A 109 22.61 11.66 -1.29
CA PHE A 109 21.92 12.70 -0.52
C PHE A 109 21.59 12.25 0.90
N THR A 110 21.10 11.03 1.06
CA THR A 110 20.75 10.47 2.38
C THR A 110 22.01 10.24 3.21
N ASP A 111 23.14 9.83 2.59
CA ASP A 111 24.43 9.72 3.25
C ASP A 111 24.89 11.08 3.77
N VAL A 112 24.83 12.14 2.94
CA VAL A 112 25.21 13.50 3.37
C VAL A 112 24.33 13.98 4.54
N VAL A 113 23.05 13.69 4.52
CA VAL A 113 22.16 14.04 5.63
C VAL A 113 22.50 13.27 6.90
N ALA A 114 22.65 11.93 6.78
CA ALA A 114 22.92 11.04 7.92
C ALA A 114 24.27 11.38 8.58
N ASP A 115 25.33 11.53 7.78
CA ASP A 115 26.67 11.82 8.28
C ASP A 115 26.77 13.21 8.90
N THR A 116 26.15 14.22 8.24
CA THR A 116 26.09 15.57 8.80
C THR A 116 25.31 15.59 10.11
N TYR A 117 24.27 14.79 10.23
CA TYR A 117 23.53 14.63 11.49
C TYR A 117 24.43 14.04 12.59
N CYS A 118 25.21 12.97 12.30
CA CYS A 118 26.13 12.38 13.24
C CYS A 118 27.21 13.39 13.70
N VAL A 119 27.83 14.09 12.76
CA VAL A 119 28.87 15.08 13.07
C VAL A 119 28.31 16.25 13.90
N ARG A 120 27.11 16.73 13.60
CA ARG A 120 26.45 17.80 14.37
C ARG A 120 26.07 17.40 15.79
N ARG A 121 25.84 16.12 16.02
CA ARG A 121 25.61 15.60 17.38
C ARG A 121 26.90 15.45 18.18
N GLY A 122 28.05 15.39 17.53
CA GLY A 122 29.36 15.20 18.14
C GLY A 122 29.71 13.73 18.43
N GLU A 123 30.97 13.50 18.80
CA GLU A 123 31.48 12.18 19.22
C GLU A 123 31.40 11.06 18.16
N THR A 124 31.43 11.38 16.87
CA THR A 124 31.46 10.38 15.78
C THR A 124 32.89 10.19 15.23
N LYS A 125 33.18 8.99 14.71
CA LYS A 125 34.43 8.64 14.04
C LYS A 125 34.34 8.79 12.52
N LEU A 126 33.26 9.28 11.97
CA LEU A 126 33.06 9.49 10.53
C LEU A 126 34.15 10.41 9.89
N PRO A 127 34.55 11.56 10.49
CA PRO A 127 35.61 12.37 9.90
C PRO A 127 36.93 11.63 9.73
N GLN A 128 37.29 10.78 10.71
CA GLN A 128 38.51 9.96 10.63
C GLN A 128 38.37 8.90 9.53
N LEU A 129 37.21 8.23 9.42
CA LEU A 129 36.97 7.26 8.37
C LEU A 129 37.09 7.89 6.99
N TYR A 130 36.46 9.03 6.73
CA TYR A 130 36.50 9.74 5.46
C TYR A 130 37.90 10.26 5.10
N ARG A 131 38.71 10.64 6.07
CA ARG A 131 40.08 11.07 5.84
C ARG A 131 40.95 9.97 5.27
N HIS A 132 40.72 8.71 5.64
CA HIS A 132 41.61 7.59 5.30
C HIS A 132 41.00 6.62 4.26
N MET A 133 39.75 6.80 3.91
CA MET A 133 39.04 5.97 2.94
C MET A 133 39.58 6.22 1.52
N GLU A 134 39.63 5.16 0.71
CA GLU A 134 39.84 5.28 -0.74
C GLU A 134 38.56 5.85 -1.39
N ARG A 135 38.74 6.73 -2.37
CA ARG A 135 37.63 7.53 -2.91
C ARG A 135 37.66 7.50 -4.42
N GLY A 136 36.51 7.31 -5.03
CA GLY A 136 36.26 7.63 -6.43
C GLY A 136 35.96 9.12 -6.61
N GLU A 137 35.66 9.55 -7.81
CA GLU A 137 35.50 10.96 -8.16
C GLU A 137 34.30 11.62 -7.46
N VAL A 138 33.17 10.89 -7.38
CA VAL A 138 31.98 11.34 -6.65
C VAL A 138 32.26 11.42 -5.16
N GLU A 139 32.89 10.39 -4.59
CA GLU A 139 33.22 10.36 -3.15
C GLU A 139 34.21 11.46 -2.78
N GLU A 140 35.24 11.72 -3.62
CA GLU A 140 36.16 12.80 -3.42
C GLU A 140 35.48 14.18 -3.37
N THR A 141 34.48 14.38 -4.26
CA THR A 141 33.67 15.60 -4.27
C THR A 141 32.77 15.69 -3.02
N LEU A 142 32.19 14.57 -2.57
CA LEU A 142 31.37 14.55 -1.35
C LEU A 142 32.22 14.77 -0.08
N VAL A 143 33.41 14.19 -0.01
CA VAL A 143 34.30 14.46 1.12
C VAL A 143 34.76 15.92 1.13
N SER A 144 35.00 16.52 -0.05
CA SER A 144 35.23 17.96 -0.16
C SER A 144 34.04 18.79 0.30
N LEU A 145 32.81 18.32 0.02
CA LEU A 145 31.59 18.92 0.56
C LEU A 145 31.56 18.82 2.09
N TYR A 146 31.90 17.65 2.66
CA TYR A 146 31.99 17.46 4.10
C TYR A 146 32.99 18.41 4.76
N GLN A 147 34.17 18.60 4.13
CA GLN A 147 35.13 19.61 4.61
C GLN A 147 34.49 21.00 4.75
N GLU A 148 33.74 21.41 3.73
CA GLU A 148 33.07 22.72 3.69
C GLU A 148 31.99 22.86 4.76
N ILE A 149 31.06 21.86 4.85
CA ILE A 149 29.92 21.95 5.75
C ILE A 149 30.21 21.59 7.20
N TRP A 150 31.28 20.81 7.46
CA TRP A 150 31.66 20.42 8.83
C TRP A 150 32.78 21.35 9.37
N GLY A 151 33.45 22.08 8.50
CA GLY A 151 34.57 22.95 8.88
C GLY A 151 35.83 22.18 9.33
N MET A 152 36.07 21.00 8.74
CA MET A 152 37.14 20.08 9.09
C MET A 152 37.97 19.75 7.86
N ASP A 153 39.31 19.72 7.98
CA ASP A 153 40.19 19.24 6.91
C ASP A 153 40.14 17.71 6.84
N LEU A 154 39.64 17.16 5.74
CA LEU A 154 39.59 15.73 5.46
C LEU A 154 40.51 15.30 4.34
N GLY A 155 41.35 16.20 3.85
CA GLY A 155 42.37 15.95 2.81
C GLY A 155 41.74 15.66 1.43
N ALA A 156 40.62 16.27 1.10
CA ALA A 156 39.93 16.08 -0.17
C ALA A 156 39.97 17.34 -1.04
N SER A 157 40.03 17.14 -2.38
CA SER A 157 40.11 18.21 -3.38
C SER A 157 39.23 17.92 -4.58
N GLY A 158 37.92 17.76 -4.36
CA GLY A 158 36.93 17.49 -5.40
C GLY A 158 36.54 18.73 -6.21
N HIS A 159 35.53 18.56 -7.09
CA HIS A 159 35.03 19.60 -8.02
C HIS A 159 34.51 20.85 -7.30
N GLY A 160 35.31 21.89 -7.17
CA GLY A 160 35.03 23.09 -6.39
C GLY A 160 33.73 23.82 -6.77
N ASP A 161 33.35 23.81 -8.05
CA ASP A 161 32.06 24.40 -8.48
C ASP A 161 30.85 23.58 -8.03
N VAL A 162 30.97 22.26 -8.05
CA VAL A 162 29.94 21.34 -7.56
C VAL A 162 29.81 21.48 -6.04
N VAL A 163 30.93 21.40 -5.33
CA VAL A 163 31.03 21.58 -3.87
C VAL A 163 30.38 22.88 -3.44
N ARG A 164 30.71 24.01 -4.10
CA ARG A 164 30.12 25.33 -3.78
C ARG A 164 28.60 25.40 -3.97
N ARG A 165 28.04 24.63 -4.92
CA ARG A 165 26.56 24.52 -5.10
C ARG A 165 25.95 23.64 -4.02
N LEU A 166 26.60 22.54 -3.68
CA LEU A 166 26.13 21.56 -2.70
C LEU A 166 26.20 22.12 -1.28
N SER A 167 27.24 22.90 -0.91
CA SER A 167 27.42 23.45 0.44
C SER A 167 26.30 24.44 0.86
N ARG A 168 25.59 25.00 -0.12
CA ARG A 168 24.45 25.91 0.12
C ARG A 168 23.13 25.19 0.41
N ILE A 169 23.13 23.86 0.47
CA ILE A 169 21.91 23.08 0.73
C ILE A 169 21.78 22.85 2.23
N PRO A 170 20.62 23.22 2.84
CA PRO A 170 20.38 22.98 4.26
C PRO A 170 19.95 21.51 4.50
N TYR A 171 20.90 20.60 4.55
CA TYR A 171 20.67 19.13 4.62
C TYR A 171 19.81 18.69 5.80
N LEU A 172 19.93 19.32 6.95
CA LEU A 172 19.20 18.94 8.16
C LEU A 172 17.78 19.55 8.27
N ASP A 173 17.39 20.41 7.33
CA ASP A 173 16.03 20.95 7.27
C ASP A 173 15.08 19.97 6.55
N ARG A 174 14.43 19.11 7.34
CA ARG A 174 13.48 18.08 6.84
C ARG A 174 12.35 18.65 5.97
N LYS A 175 11.88 19.85 6.28
CA LYS A 175 10.78 20.49 5.54
C LYS A 175 11.15 20.83 4.10
N LYS A 176 12.45 20.97 3.82
CA LYS A 176 13.00 21.31 2.52
C LYS A 176 13.62 20.14 1.76
N TRP A 177 13.58 18.94 2.28
CA TRP A 177 14.26 17.80 1.65
C TRP A 177 13.84 17.54 0.20
N GLU A 178 12.56 17.71 -0.14
CA GLU A 178 12.09 17.56 -1.52
C GLU A 178 12.67 18.63 -2.47
N GLU A 179 12.88 19.83 -2.00
CA GLU A 179 13.56 20.88 -2.76
C GLU A 179 15.07 20.64 -2.78
N ASN A 180 15.62 20.26 -1.64
CA ASN A 180 17.06 20.06 -1.45
C ASN A 180 17.57 18.91 -2.32
N ILE A 181 16.88 17.78 -2.42
CA ILE A 181 17.25 16.68 -3.31
C ILE A 181 17.22 17.11 -4.79
N ARG A 182 16.28 17.96 -5.22
CA ARG A 182 16.28 18.50 -6.59
C ARG A 182 17.52 19.38 -6.87
N ARG A 183 17.91 20.20 -5.90
CA ARG A 183 19.13 21.03 -6.00
C ARG A 183 20.38 20.15 -6.01
N PHE A 184 20.43 19.17 -5.14
CA PHE A 184 21.51 18.19 -5.05
C PHE A 184 21.66 17.41 -6.36
N ALA A 185 20.58 16.83 -6.87
CA ALA A 185 20.57 16.06 -8.11
C ALA A 185 21.05 16.88 -9.33
N ARG A 186 20.67 18.17 -9.43
CA ARG A 186 21.17 19.05 -10.49
C ARG A 186 22.67 19.30 -10.38
N ALA A 187 23.17 19.46 -9.17
CA ALA A 187 24.58 19.79 -8.94
C ALA A 187 25.50 18.59 -9.18
N ILE A 188 25.08 17.36 -8.75
CA ILE A 188 25.89 16.14 -8.84
C ILE A 188 25.75 15.43 -10.20
N ARG A 189 24.78 15.80 -11.02
CA ARG A 189 24.47 15.14 -12.31
C ARG A 189 25.69 14.86 -13.19
N PRO A 190 26.61 15.83 -13.45
CA PRO A 190 27.76 15.56 -14.31
C PRO A 190 28.64 14.42 -13.80
N LEU A 191 28.83 14.35 -12.48
CA LEU A 191 29.65 13.30 -11.85
C LEU A 191 28.97 11.93 -11.92
N LEU A 192 27.63 11.87 -11.84
CA LEU A 192 26.88 10.62 -11.97
C LEU A 192 26.86 10.06 -13.40
N GLU A 193 27.07 10.91 -14.41
CA GLU A 193 27.19 10.51 -15.81
C GLU A 193 28.55 9.88 -16.13
N GLU A 194 29.61 10.25 -15.40
CA GLU A 194 30.98 9.81 -15.62
C GLU A 194 31.39 8.62 -14.75
N ASP A 195 30.75 8.44 -13.60
CA ASP A 195 31.09 7.45 -12.59
C ASP A 195 29.96 6.44 -12.38
N GLU A 196 30.29 5.14 -12.35
CA GLU A 196 29.36 4.04 -12.08
C GLU A 196 29.38 3.57 -10.61
N GLU A 197 30.16 4.17 -9.73
CA GLU A 197 30.24 3.81 -8.32
C GLU A 197 28.91 4.06 -7.57
N ASN A 198 28.66 3.25 -6.56
CA ASN A 198 27.44 3.35 -5.74
C ASN A 198 27.71 4.07 -4.40
N PRO A 199 26.66 4.68 -3.79
CA PRO A 199 26.73 5.25 -2.44
C PRO A 199 27.20 4.24 -1.39
N MET A 200 27.50 4.72 -0.18
CA MET A 200 28.05 3.93 0.93
C MET A 200 27.11 2.78 1.34
N GLY A 201 25.79 2.93 1.13
CA GLY A 201 24.78 1.89 1.33
C GLY A 201 23.81 1.80 0.16
N GLU A 202 23.44 0.59 -0.26
CA GLU A 202 22.33 0.39 -1.18
C GLU A 202 21.01 0.35 -0.38
N HIS A 203 20.13 1.31 -0.63
CA HIS A 203 18.76 1.32 -0.12
C HIS A 203 17.82 1.06 -1.29
N GLY A 204 17.36 -0.18 -1.43
CA GLY A 204 16.41 -0.58 -2.45
C GLY A 204 15.01 -0.85 -1.88
N PRO A 205 13.98 -1.00 -2.74
CA PRO A 205 12.63 -1.37 -2.29
C PRO A 205 12.56 -2.70 -1.54
N SER A 206 13.50 -3.61 -1.77
CA SER A 206 13.63 -4.90 -1.08
C SER A 206 13.96 -4.77 0.41
N ASP A 207 14.47 -3.61 0.82
CA ASP A 207 14.92 -3.36 2.20
C ASP A 207 13.76 -2.92 3.13
N PHE A 208 12.58 -2.66 2.58
CA PHE A 208 11.42 -2.17 3.33
C PHE A 208 10.39 -3.27 3.60
N SER A 209 9.65 -3.13 4.70
CA SER A 209 8.56 -4.04 5.03
C SER A 209 7.37 -3.86 4.08
N SER A 210 6.53 -4.90 3.93
CA SER A 210 5.32 -4.81 3.11
C SER A 210 4.37 -3.70 3.60
N GLU A 211 4.35 -3.42 4.90
CA GLU A 211 3.54 -2.34 5.48
C GLU A 211 4.10 -0.97 5.11
N GLU A 212 5.41 -0.75 5.21
CA GLU A 212 6.07 0.50 4.81
C GLU A 212 5.92 0.76 3.32
N ILE A 213 6.07 -0.29 2.49
CA ILE A 213 5.80 -0.21 1.04
C ILE A 213 4.34 0.18 0.80
N GLY A 214 3.39 -0.45 1.51
CA GLY A 214 1.97 -0.12 1.43
C GLY A 214 1.68 1.34 1.79
N GLN A 215 2.29 1.87 2.86
CA GLN A 215 2.17 3.27 3.26
C GLN A 215 2.78 4.22 2.22
N GLY A 216 3.97 3.89 1.71
CA GLY A 216 4.64 4.66 0.66
C GLY A 216 3.82 4.73 -0.63
N LEU A 217 3.24 3.61 -1.06
CA LEU A 217 2.39 3.55 -2.23
C LEU A 217 1.07 4.33 -2.05
N ARG A 218 0.45 4.31 -0.86
CA ARG A 218 -0.73 5.16 -0.56
C ARG A 218 -0.40 6.64 -0.68
N MET A 219 0.71 7.06 -0.07
CA MET A 219 1.19 8.45 -0.17
C MET A 219 1.48 8.83 -1.62
N LEU A 220 2.12 7.95 -2.39
CA LEU A 220 2.41 8.19 -3.80
C LEU A 220 1.12 8.26 -4.65
N ALA A 221 0.13 7.41 -4.38
CA ALA A 221 -1.17 7.46 -5.05
C ALA A 221 -1.90 8.79 -4.80
N SER A 222 -1.74 9.40 -3.62
CA SER A 222 -2.29 10.73 -3.33
C SER A 222 -1.67 11.87 -4.14
N GLN A 223 -0.49 11.66 -4.76
CA GLN A 223 0.18 12.65 -5.62
C GLN A 223 -0.31 12.62 -7.08
N GLY A 224 -1.10 11.62 -7.45
CA GLY A 224 -1.73 11.50 -8.76
C GLY A 224 -1.24 10.31 -9.58
N LEU A 225 -2.04 9.98 -10.61
CA LEU A 225 -1.89 8.77 -11.43
C LEU A 225 -0.56 8.74 -12.22
N ASP A 226 -0.19 9.86 -12.84
CA ASP A 226 1.00 9.90 -13.70
C ASP A 226 2.29 9.74 -12.89
N SER A 227 2.38 10.43 -11.74
CA SER A 227 3.52 10.28 -10.83
C SER A 227 3.59 8.87 -10.25
N PHE A 228 2.46 8.26 -9.94
CA PHE A 228 2.40 6.89 -9.44
C PHE A 228 2.91 5.89 -10.48
N ARG A 229 2.44 6.00 -11.73
CA ARG A 229 2.89 5.12 -12.82
C ARG A 229 4.37 5.21 -13.08
N GLU A 230 4.88 6.44 -13.23
CA GLU A 230 6.30 6.68 -13.50
C GLU A 230 7.17 6.02 -12.42
N ILE A 231 6.85 6.22 -11.15
CA ILE A 231 7.67 5.71 -10.05
C ILE A 231 7.53 4.20 -9.88
N VAL A 232 6.30 3.65 -9.98
CA VAL A 232 6.09 2.20 -9.85
C VAL A 232 6.72 1.44 -11.01
N GLN A 233 6.71 1.98 -12.24
CA GLN A 233 7.40 1.37 -13.37
C GLN A 233 8.93 1.41 -13.22
N ASP A 234 9.48 2.48 -12.67
CA ASP A 234 10.92 2.64 -12.45
C ASP A 234 11.48 1.76 -11.33
N LEU A 235 10.70 1.57 -10.27
CA LEU A 235 11.10 0.74 -9.13
C LEU A 235 10.89 -0.77 -9.41
N GLY A 236 10.21 -1.10 -10.52
CA GLY A 236 10.13 -2.44 -11.08
C GLY A 236 9.27 -3.44 -10.31
N GLU A 237 9.46 -4.70 -10.66
CA GLU A 237 8.67 -5.85 -10.18
C GLU A 237 8.76 -6.06 -8.66
N ASP A 238 9.81 -5.57 -8.00
CA ASP A 238 10.05 -5.74 -6.56
C ASP A 238 8.99 -5.06 -5.70
N LEU A 239 8.52 -3.86 -6.10
CA LEU A 239 7.43 -3.16 -5.42
C LEU A 239 6.07 -3.87 -5.59
N LEU A 240 5.83 -4.40 -6.78
CA LEU A 240 4.61 -5.13 -7.09
C LEU A 240 4.58 -6.49 -6.38
N ALA A 241 5.74 -7.11 -6.18
CA ALA A 241 5.89 -8.38 -5.48
C ALA A 241 5.76 -8.24 -3.95
N ALA A 242 6.23 -7.13 -3.38
CA ALA A 242 6.23 -6.90 -1.93
C ALA A 242 4.91 -6.32 -1.39
N GLY A 243 4.08 -5.73 -2.26
CA GLY A 243 2.88 -4.98 -1.87
C GLY A 243 1.69 -5.79 -1.38
N GLU A 244 1.53 -7.06 -1.78
CA GLU A 244 0.54 -8.03 -1.24
C GLU A 244 0.96 -9.44 -1.68
N GLY A 245 1.15 -10.34 -0.74
CA GLY A 245 1.66 -11.70 -0.91
C GLY A 245 1.31 -12.37 -2.24
N GLY A 246 2.28 -12.49 -3.13
CA GLY A 246 2.22 -13.39 -4.26
C GLY A 246 1.82 -12.80 -5.62
N MET A 247 2.37 -11.66 -6.02
CA MET A 247 2.39 -11.34 -7.45
C MET A 247 3.42 -12.22 -8.16
N GLY A 248 2.93 -13.13 -9.01
CA GLY A 248 3.78 -14.01 -9.81
C GLY A 248 4.80 -13.20 -10.63
N ARG A 249 6.01 -13.74 -10.75
CA ARG A 249 7.09 -13.21 -11.59
C ARG A 249 6.62 -13.09 -13.04
N GLY A 250 6.14 -11.93 -13.44
CA GLY A 250 5.79 -11.59 -14.81
C GLY A 250 6.03 -10.10 -15.04
N ARG A 251 6.53 -9.72 -16.22
CA ARG A 251 6.70 -8.32 -16.62
C ARG A 251 5.42 -7.55 -16.33
N GLY A 252 5.49 -6.53 -15.46
CA GLY A 252 4.36 -5.75 -15.01
C GLY A 252 3.50 -5.24 -16.17
N ASN A 253 2.29 -5.77 -16.28
CA ASN A 253 1.33 -5.29 -17.26
C ASN A 253 0.89 -3.88 -16.84
N PRO A 254 0.91 -2.87 -17.73
CA PRO A 254 0.43 -1.51 -17.41
C PRO A 254 -0.95 -1.47 -16.74
N VAL A 255 -1.82 -2.42 -17.04
CA VAL A 255 -3.15 -2.56 -16.42
C VAL A 255 -3.05 -2.83 -14.90
N ASP A 256 -2.05 -3.57 -14.44
CA ASP A 256 -1.90 -3.87 -13.01
C ASP A 256 -1.41 -2.67 -12.20
N VAL A 257 -0.69 -1.74 -12.82
CA VAL A 257 -0.25 -0.48 -12.16
C VAL A 257 -1.44 0.43 -11.87
N ASP A 258 -2.38 0.53 -12.81
CA ASP A 258 -3.60 1.35 -12.61
C ASP A 258 -4.51 0.74 -11.54
N VAL A 259 -4.66 -0.59 -11.55
CA VAL A 259 -5.39 -1.31 -10.50
C VAL A 259 -4.76 -1.05 -9.13
N LEU A 260 -3.44 -1.14 -9.03
CA LEU A 260 -2.71 -0.86 -7.79
C LEU A 260 -2.89 0.60 -7.35
N PHE A 261 -2.88 1.55 -8.29
CA PHE A 261 -3.13 2.96 -7.98
C PHE A 261 -4.50 3.18 -7.33
N TYR A 262 -5.58 2.70 -7.96
CA TYR A 262 -6.92 2.87 -7.40
C TYR A 262 -7.10 2.10 -6.10
N MET A 263 -6.49 0.94 -5.95
CA MET A 263 -6.50 0.16 -4.71
C MET A 263 -5.81 0.94 -3.56
N LYS A 264 -4.62 1.48 -3.80
CA LYS A 264 -3.88 2.24 -2.78
C LYS A 264 -4.50 3.61 -2.48
N LEU A 265 -5.08 4.24 -3.48
CA LEU A 265 -5.82 5.49 -3.29
C LEU A 265 -7.12 5.25 -2.50
N ALA A 266 -7.87 4.19 -2.81
CA ALA A 266 -9.09 3.82 -2.09
C ALA A 266 -8.84 3.51 -0.61
N GLU A 267 -7.71 2.85 -0.29
CA GLU A 267 -7.30 2.59 1.10
C GLU A 267 -7.14 3.86 1.95
N SER A 268 -6.95 5.03 1.31
CA SER A 268 -6.87 6.33 1.99
C SER A 268 -8.24 6.88 2.40
N TYR A 269 -9.33 6.33 1.85
CA TYR A 269 -10.70 6.75 2.12
C TYR A 269 -11.44 5.66 2.90
N ALA A 270 -11.58 5.85 4.20
CA ALA A 270 -12.35 4.93 5.03
C ALA A 270 -13.85 5.23 4.94
N LEU A 271 -14.55 4.68 3.93
CA LEU A 271 -16.00 4.83 3.85
C LEU A 271 -16.68 4.03 4.96
N PRO A 272 -17.65 4.62 5.69
CA PRO A 272 -18.42 3.92 6.69
C PRO A 272 -19.46 3.01 6.03
N VAL A 273 -19.49 1.73 6.44
CA VAL A 273 -20.50 0.76 6.05
C VAL A 273 -21.42 0.50 7.24
N GLN A 274 -22.73 0.64 7.03
CA GLN A 274 -23.70 0.28 8.07
C GLN A 274 -23.82 -1.23 8.20
N LYS A 275 -23.58 -1.72 9.40
CA LYS A 275 -23.80 -3.12 9.75
C LYS A 275 -25.29 -3.41 9.92
N VAL A 276 -25.68 -4.62 9.63
CA VAL A 276 -27.06 -5.12 9.80
C VAL A 276 -27.05 -6.29 10.76
N PRO A 277 -28.16 -6.51 11.51
CA PRO A 277 -28.32 -7.74 12.24
C PRO A 277 -28.29 -8.92 11.27
N MET A 278 -27.38 -9.86 11.48
CA MET A 278 -27.33 -11.10 10.71
C MET A 278 -28.00 -12.20 11.51
N GLU A 279 -28.86 -12.97 10.85
CA GLU A 279 -29.38 -14.18 11.45
C GLU A 279 -28.22 -15.16 11.68
N LYS A 280 -27.99 -15.50 12.94
CA LYS A 280 -27.11 -16.57 13.30
C LYS A 280 -27.85 -17.88 13.12
N SER A 281 -27.47 -18.73 12.18
CA SER A 281 -27.75 -20.14 12.30
C SER A 281 -26.91 -20.66 13.48
N GLY A 282 -27.57 -21.03 14.56
CA GLY A 282 -26.89 -21.69 15.66
C GLY A 282 -26.22 -22.96 15.14
N SER A 283 -24.96 -23.20 15.53
CA SER A 283 -24.35 -24.49 15.23
C SER A 283 -25.21 -25.58 15.88
N LEU A 284 -25.60 -26.59 15.08
CA LEU A 284 -26.27 -27.77 15.59
C LEU A 284 -25.36 -28.45 16.64
N TYR A 285 -25.76 -28.42 17.90
CA TYR A 285 -25.04 -29.12 18.97
C TYR A 285 -25.78 -30.38 19.42
N PRO A 286 -25.03 -31.44 19.83
CA PRO A 286 -25.66 -32.65 20.37
C PRO A 286 -26.43 -32.31 21.66
N TYR A 287 -27.71 -32.60 21.70
CA TYR A 287 -28.58 -32.27 22.82
C TYR A 287 -29.03 -33.51 23.61
N SER A 288 -29.50 -34.55 22.92
CA SER A 288 -30.03 -35.77 23.51
C SER A 288 -29.69 -36.97 22.64
N HIS A 289 -29.93 -38.18 23.18
CA HIS A 289 -29.81 -39.39 22.44
C HIS A 289 -31.20 -39.94 22.10
N SER A 290 -31.33 -40.53 20.93
CA SER A 290 -32.49 -41.36 20.58
C SER A 290 -32.06 -42.73 20.02
N PRO A 291 -32.89 -43.74 20.11
CA PRO A 291 -32.58 -45.03 19.50
C PRO A 291 -32.40 -44.92 17.99
N TRP A 292 -31.35 -45.58 17.49
CA TRP A 292 -31.11 -45.63 16.06
C TRP A 292 -32.14 -46.52 15.37
N GLU A 293 -32.71 -46.05 14.29
CA GLU A 293 -33.65 -46.81 13.43
C GLU A 293 -33.06 -47.00 12.04
N VAL A 294 -33.43 -48.05 11.35
CA VAL A 294 -32.97 -48.33 9.98
C VAL A 294 -33.39 -47.17 9.06
N GLY A 295 -32.42 -46.53 8.38
CA GLY A 295 -32.61 -45.35 7.53
C GLY A 295 -32.15 -44.03 8.13
N LYS A 296 -31.88 -43.95 9.44
CA LYS A 296 -31.25 -42.78 10.05
C LYS A 296 -29.72 -42.74 9.76
N PRO A 297 -29.11 -41.51 9.63
CA PRO A 297 -27.69 -41.35 9.27
C PRO A 297 -26.76 -41.98 10.29
N ILE A 298 -25.87 -42.86 9.86
CA ILE A 298 -24.87 -43.53 10.73
C ILE A 298 -23.81 -42.55 11.26
N LYS A 299 -23.60 -41.40 10.57
CA LYS A 299 -22.66 -40.36 11.00
C LYS A 299 -22.97 -39.74 12.35
N ASP A 300 -24.22 -39.82 12.77
CA ASP A 300 -24.70 -39.27 14.04
C ASP A 300 -24.74 -40.35 15.17
N LEU A 301 -24.25 -41.56 14.89
CA LEU A 301 -24.18 -42.62 15.88
C LEU A 301 -23.22 -42.27 17.01
N ASP A 302 -23.67 -42.38 18.25
CA ASP A 302 -22.79 -42.33 19.40
C ASP A 302 -22.19 -43.71 19.67
N ILE A 303 -20.93 -43.88 19.28
CA ILE A 303 -20.20 -45.16 19.39
C ILE A 303 -20.06 -45.56 20.86
N TRP A 304 -19.91 -44.60 21.76
CA TRP A 304 -19.68 -44.86 23.17
C TRP A 304 -20.92 -45.40 23.88
N THR A 305 -22.04 -44.73 23.73
CA THR A 305 -23.33 -45.15 24.33
C THR A 305 -23.92 -46.34 23.60
N SER A 306 -23.53 -46.59 22.35
CA SER A 306 -23.91 -47.76 21.55
C SER A 306 -23.00 -49.00 21.80
N PHE A 307 -21.97 -48.91 22.65
CA PHE A 307 -20.97 -49.95 22.91
C PHE A 307 -20.34 -50.53 21.63
N GLY A 308 -20.12 -49.67 20.63
CA GLY A 308 -19.55 -50.03 19.34
C GLY A 308 -20.42 -50.94 18.47
N LYS A 309 -21.71 -51.12 18.78
CA LYS A 309 -22.67 -51.95 18.03
C LYS A 309 -23.64 -51.10 17.25
N LEU A 310 -24.05 -51.58 16.08
CA LEU A 310 -25.13 -50.98 15.27
C LEU A 310 -26.34 -51.91 15.25
N LEU A 311 -27.25 -51.71 16.20
CA LEU A 311 -28.45 -52.50 16.37
C LEU A 311 -29.70 -51.56 16.40
N PRO A 312 -30.70 -51.76 15.51
CA PRO A 312 -31.91 -50.96 15.51
C PRO A 312 -32.61 -51.00 16.87
N GLY A 313 -33.04 -49.86 17.37
CA GLY A 313 -33.74 -49.68 18.62
C GLY A 313 -32.85 -49.75 19.89
N ILE A 314 -31.60 -50.14 19.76
CA ILE A 314 -30.63 -50.24 20.88
C ILE A 314 -29.52 -49.21 20.78
N SER A 315 -28.86 -49.12 19.61
CA SER A 315 -27.80 -48.15 19.39
C SER A 315 -28.36 -46.73 19.44
N GLN A 316 -27.55 -45.79 19.95
CA GLN A 316 -27.96 -44.41 20.19
C GLN A 316 -27.41 -43.51 19.12
N ILE A 317 -28.24 -42.54 18.65
CA ILE A 317 -27.79 -41.43 17.78
C ILE A 317 -27.97 -40.10 18.51
N TRP A 318 -27.12 -39.13 18.17
CA TRP A 318 -27.24 -37.81 18.67
C TRP A 318 -28.41 -37.07 18.00
N GLU A 319 -29.36 -36.59 18.79
CA GLU A 319 -30.30 -35.58 18.37
C GLU A 319 -29.65 -34.20 18.55
N ARG A 320 -29.61 -33.44 17.47
CA ARG A 320 -28.99 -32.11 17.44
C ARG A 320 -30.10 -31.07 17.46
N ARG A 321 -29.94 -30.06 18.29
CA ARG A 321 -30.77 -28.86 18.28
C ARG A 321 -29.97 -27.65 17.88
N GLU A 322 -30.61 -26.69 17.23
CA GLU A 322 -30.03 -25.37 17.05
C GLU A 322 -29.88 -24.70 18.41
N GLY A 323 -28.65 -24.27 18.69
CA GLY A 323 -28.33 -23.51 19.89
C GLY A 323 -29.02 -22.14 19.84
N GLU A 324 -29.66 -21.74 20.94
CA GLU A 324 -30.07 -20.36 21.11
C GLU A 324 -28.81 -19.49 21.17
N VAL A 325 -28.64 -18.57 20.20
CA VAL A 325 -27.53 -17.65 20.17
C VAL A 325 -28.00 -16.34 20.80
N PHE A 326 -27.56 -16.07 22.04
CA PHE A 326 -27.77 -14.79 22.69
C PHE A 326 -26.94 -13.69 22.01
N GLY A 327 -27.58 -12.59 21.64
CA GLY A 327 -27.00 -11.41 21.03
C GLY A 327 -27.13 -11.36 19.50
N SER A 328 -27.35 -10.18 18.96
CA SER A 328 -27.29 -9.92 17.53
C SER A 328 -25.83 -9.84 17.09
N LEU A 329 -25.40 -10.68 16.15
CA LEU A 329 -24.19 -10.41 15.38
C LEU A 329 -24.52 -9.35 14.35
N GLU A 330 -23.90 -8.20 14.47
CA GLU A 330 -23.90 -7.22 13.39
C GLU A 330 -22.87 -7.66 12.36
N GLY A 331 -23.29 -7.85 11.13
CA GLY A 331 -22.43 -8.17 9.98
C GLY A 331 -22.56 -7.14 8.88
N THR A 332 -21.62 -7.16 7.96
CA THR A 332 -21.69 -6.36 6.73
C THR A 332 -22.28 -7.27 5.64
N PRO A 333 -23.40 -6.88 4.99
CA PRO A 333 -23.96 -7.65 3.88
C PRO A 333 -22.99 -7.66 2.69
N ASP A 334 -23.14 -8.62 1.80
CA ASP A 334 -22.42 -8.61 0.51
C ASP A 334 -22.88 -7.41 -0.33
N CYS A 335 -22.07 -6.95 -1.27
CA CYS A 335 -22.34 -5.77 -2.08
C CYS A 335 -22.20 -6.06 -3.58
N ILE A 336 -23.15 -5.55 -4.38
CA ILE A 336 -23.01 -5.48 -5.84
C ILE A 336 -22.58 -4.06 -6.20
N VAL A 337 -21.37 -3.90 -6.72
CA VAL A 337 -20.87 -2.63 -7.28
C VAL A 337 -21.24 -2.57 -8.75
N VAL A 338 -22.13 -1.64 -9.10
CA VAL A 338 -22.56 -1.37 -10.47
C VAL A 338 -21.88 -0.07 -10.92
N ILE A 339 -20.99 -0.16 -11.90
CA ILE A 339 -20.21 0.97 -12.38
C ILE A 339 -20.44 1.22 -13.87
N ASP A 340 -20.69 2.48 -14.18
CA ASP A 340 -20.84 2.96 -15.55
C ASP A 340 -19.46 3.27 -16.16
N SER A 341 -19.16 2.63 -17.29
CA SER A 341 -17.95 2.87 -18.09
C SER A 341 -18.26 3.30 -19.52
N SER A 342 -19.39 3.99 -19.70
CA SER A 342 -19.81 4.57 -20.98
C SER A 342 -18.89 5.70 -21.46
N GLY A 343 -19.10 6.15 -22.70
CA GLY A 343 -18.27 7.17 -23.33
C GLY A 343 -18.32 8.56 -22.67
N SER A 344 -19.33 8.86 -21.88
CA SER A 344 -19.45 10.08 -21.07
C SER A 344 -18.61 10.05 -19.79
N MET A 345 -18.22 8.85 -19.35
CA MET A 345 -17.42 8.67 -18.15
C MET A 345 -15.91 8.78 -18.43
N THR A 346 -15.15 9.19 -17.43
CA THR A 346 -13.69 9.35 -17.57
C THR A 346 -12.98 8.00 -17.67
N ASP A 347 -12.15 7.80 -18.72
CA ASP A 347 -11.27 6.64 -18.84
C ASP A 347 -10.23 6.63 -17.70
N PRO A 348 -10.27 5.66 -16.78
CA PRO A 348 -9.39 5.59 -15.62
C PRO A 348 -7.90 5.40 -15.97
N ARG A 349 -7.62 4.96 -17.22
CA ARG A 349 -6.24 4.79 -17.72
C ARG A 349 -5.63 6.10 -18.22
N ARG A 350 -6.44 7.13 -18.46
CA ARG A 350 -5.97 8.42 -18.98
C ARG A 350 -5.93 9.50 -17.92
N ARG A 351 -6.93 9.50 -17.03
CA ARG A 351 -7.08 10.49 -15.96
C ARG A 351 -7.71 9.85 -14.74
N LEU A 352 -7.56 10.50 -13.58
CA LEU A 352 -8.28 10.09 -12.38
C LEU A 352 -9.79 10.08 -12.64
N SER A 353 -10.40 8.88 -12.56
CA SER A 353 -11.84 8.69 -12.69
C SER A 353 -12.47 8.64 -11.30
N TYR A 354 -13.33 9.59 -11.00
CA TYR A 354 -14.05 9.61 -9.72
C TYR A 354 -15.06 8.47 -9.61
N ALA A 355 -15.60 8.00 -10.74
CA ALA A 355 -16.46 6.82 -10.75
C ALA A 355 -15.69 5.57 -10.32
N VAL A 356 -14.52 5.33 -10.92
CA VAL A 356 -13.66 4.21 -10.56
C VAL A 356 -13.17 4.33 -9.12
N LEU A 357 -12.79 5.54 -8.69
CA LEU A 357 -12.36 5.78 -7.31
C LEU A 357 -13.48 5.57 -6.30
N GLY A 358 -14.69 6.06 -6.56
CA GLY A 358 -15.87 5.83 -5.70
C GLY A 358 -16.22 4.35 -5.60
N ALA A 359 -16.25 3.62 -6.73
CA ALA A 359 -16.46 2.18 -6.77
C ALA A 359 -15.36 1.41 -6.02
N ALA A 360 -14.10 1.81 -6.19
CA ALA A 360 -12.96 1.23 -5.48
C ALA A 360 -13.04 1.44 -3.97
N CYS A 361 -13.42 2.65 -3.53
CA CYS A 361 -13.62 2.96 -2.09
C CYS A 361 -14.78 2.16 -1.48
N ALA A 362 -15.90 2.00 -2.22
CA ALA A 362 -17.01 1.17 -1.79
C ALA A 362 -16.56 -0.29 -1.66
N ALA A 363 -15.95 -0.85 -2.70
CA ALA A 363 -15.45 -2.23 -2.68
C ALA A 363 -14.46 -2.46 -1.52
N ASP A 364 -13.52 -1.53 -1.29
CA ASP A 364 -12.58 -1.61 -0.18
C ASP A 364 -13.28 -1.64 1.19
N ALA A 365 -14.31 -0.81 1.36
CA ALA A 365 -15.06 -0.74 2.61
C ALA A 365 -15.78 -2.06 2.93
N TYR A 366 -16.45 -2.69 1.93
CA TYR A 366 -17.11 -3.98 2.11
C TYR A 366 -16.09 -5.11 2.34
N LEU A 367 -15.04 -5.20 1.50
CA LEU A 367 -14.01 -6.24 1.63
C LEU A 367 -13.26 -6.18 2.96
N ARG A 368 -12.97 -4.98 3.49
CA ARG A 368 -12.32 -4.82 4.81
C ARG A 368 -13.20 -5.28 5.97
N ASN A 369 -14.53 -5.23 5.81
CA ASN A 369 -15.47 -5.71 6.79
C ASN A 369 -15.87 -7.20 6.60
N GLY A 370 -15.13 -7.95 5.75
CA GLY A 370 -15.30 -9.38 5.55
C GLY A 370 -16.44 -9.77 4.61
N ALA A 371 -17.10 -8.80 3.95
CA ALA A 371 -18.12 -9.04 2.95
C ALA A 371 -17.51 -9.39 1.58
N ARG A 372 -18.27 -10.04 0.71
CA ARG A 372 -17.92 -10.30 -0.69
C ARG A 372 -18.46 -9.20 -1.58
N VAL A 373 -17.78 -8.94 -2.67
CA VAL A 373 -18.17 -7.92 -3.65
C VAL A 373 -18.35 -8.57 -5.02
N ALA A 374 -19.53 -8.36 -5.62
CA ALA A 374 -19.74 -8.61 -7.04
C ALA A 374 -19.60 -7.31 -7.82
N VAL A 375 -19.11 -7.37 -9.05
CA VAL A 375 -18.96 -6.18 -9.90
C VAL A 375 -19.73 -6.37 -11.19
N TYR A 376 -20.57 -5.39 -11.50
CA TYR A 376 -21.19 -5.25 -12.80
C TYR A 376 -20.74 -3.91 -13.43
N ASN A 377 -19.68 -3.97 -14.22
CA ASN A 377 -19.17 -2.85 -14.97
C ASN A 377 -19.84 -2.84 -16.35
N PHE A 378 -20.63 -1.81 -16.65
CA PHE A 378 -21.47 -1.77 -17.84
C PHE A 378 -21.19 -0.56 -18.74
N SER A 379 -21.43 -0.76 -20.02
CA SER A 379 -21.55 0.27 -21.04
C SER A 379 -22.70 -0.12 -21.97
N ASP A 380 -22.41 -0.63 -23.18
CA ASP A 380 -23.41 -1.13 -24.11
C ASP A 380 -23.28 -2.64 -24.27
N ALA A 381 -24.18 -3.39 -23.65
CA ALA A 381 -24.17 -4.85 -23.68
C ALA A 381 -24.33 -5.41 -25.11
N LEU A 382 -25.03 -4.70 -26.00
CA LEU A 382 -25.23 -5.13 -27.41
C LEU A 382 -23.93 -5.06 -28.24
N ARG A 383 -22.98 -4.24 -27.81
CA ARG A 383 -21.66 -4.05 -28.47
C ARG A 383 -20.51 -4.68 -27.69
N GLY A 384 -20.78 -5.53 -26.69
CA GLY A 384 -19.77 -6.25 -25.93
C GLY A 384 -19.05 -5.41 -24.84
N GLY A 385 -19.66 -4.29 -24.45
CA GLY A 385 -19.08 -3.39 -23.43
C GLY A 385 -19.56 -3.68 -22.02
N MET A 386 -19.22 -4.85 -21.45
CA MET A 386 -19.51 -5.16 -20.05
C MET A 386 -18.49 -6.12 -19.44
N GLU A 387 -18.35 -6.05 -18.14
CA GLU A 387 -17.62 -7.01 -17.31
C GLU A 387 -18.51 -7.40 -16.12
N VAL A 388 -18.64 -8.69 -15.87
CA VAL A 388 -19.40 -9.21 -14.74
C VAL A 388 -18.51 -10.11 -13.93
N LEU A 389 -18.26 -9.74 -12.68
CA LEU A 389 -17.54 -10.55 -11.69
C LEU A 389 -18.55 -11.02 -10.64
N PRO A 390 -18.74 -12.33 -10.45
CA PRO A 390 -19.55 -12.86 -9.35
C PRO A 390 -18.95 -12.49 -8.00
N PHE A 391 -19.71 -12.69 -6.91
CA PHE A 391 -19.23 -12.39 -5.55
C PHE A 391 -17.87 -13.00 -5.26
N SER A 392 -16.93 -12.14 -4.92
CA SER A 392 -15.54 -12.49 -4.65
C SER A 392 -15.01 -11.72 -3.45
N SER A 393 -14.15 -12.35 -2.66
CA SER A 393 -13.32 -11.71 -1.64
C SER A 393 -11.89 -11.39 -2.17
N GLU A 394 -11.60 -11.78 -3.41
CA GLU A 394 -10.31 -11.52 -4.03
C GLU A 394 -10.21 -10.06 -4.49
N ARG A 395 -9.51 -9.24 -3.71
CA ARG A 395 -9.39 -7.79 -3.94
C ARG A 395 -8.94 -7.45 -5.36
N ARG A 396 -7.95 -8.15 -5.90
CA ARG A 396 -7.44 -7.90 -7.25
C ARG A 396 -8.47 -8.13 -8.35
N ALA A 397 -9.21 -9.24 -8.28
CA ALA A 397 -10.25 -9.54 -9.26
C ALA A 397 -11.31 -8.44 -9.26
N VAL A 398 -11.74 -8.00 -8.05
CA VAL A 398 -12.71 -6.93 -7.87
C VAL A 398 -12.20 -5.61 -8.47
N TYR A 399 -10.98 -5.19 -8.12
CA TYR A 399 -10.43 -3.93 -8.64
C TYR A 399 -10.15 -3.96 -10.15
N ARG A 400 -9.71 -5.10 -10.71
CA ARG A 400 -9.56 -5.25 -12.17
C ARG A 400 -10.88 -5.07 -12.90
N ALA A 401 -11.96 -5.67 -12.39
CA ALA A 401 -13.30 -5.51 -12.96
C ALA A 401 -13.79 -4.06 -12.87
N ILE A 402 -13.55 -3.37 -11.75
CA ILE A 402 -13.90 -1.95 -11.56
C ILE A 402 -13.11 -1.04 -12.50
N CYS A 403 -11.81 -1.27 -12.68
CA CYS A 403 -10.93 -0.41 -13.49
C CYS A 403 -11.09 -0.60 -15.00
N ARG A 404 -11.91 -1.56 -15.44
CA ARG A 404 -12.14 -1.79 -16.87
C ARG A 404 -12.98 -0.67 -17.47
N TYR A 405 -12.61 -0.22 -18.70
CA TYR A 405 -13.30 0.87 -19.39
C TYR A 405 -13.65 0.46 -20.82
N PHE A 406 -14.89 0.69 -21.23
CA PHE A 406 -15.42 0.29 -22.52
C PHE A 406 -15.70 1.47 -23.46
N GLY A 407 -16.14 2.62 -22.95
CA GLY A 407 -16.32 3.84 -23.75
C GLY A 407 -17.47 3.81 -24.75
N GLY A 408 -18.46 2.92 -24.55
CA GLY A 408 -19.61 2.75 -25.45
C GLY A 408 -20.85 3.56 -25.05
N GLY A 409 -22.04 3.06 -25.44
CA GLY A 409 -23.33 3.57 -25.00
C GLY A 409 -23.61 3.26 -23.53
N THR A 410 -24.81 3.62 -23.05
CA THR A 410 -25.18 3.45 -21.63
C THR A 410 -26.53 2.73 -21.53
N ALA A 411 -26.50 1.43 -21.42
CA ALA A 411 -27.69 0.58 -21.19
C ALA A 411 -27.38 -0.46 -20.12
N LEU A 412 -28.14 -0.45 -19.02
CA LEU A 412 -27.98 -1.40 -17.92
C LEU A 412 -28.91 -2.60 -18.12
N ASP A 413 -28.35 -3.81 -18.27
CA ASP A 413 -29.17 -5.04 -18.37
C ASP A 413 -29.59 -5.50 -16.96
N LEU A 414 -30.85 -5.33 -16.65
CA LEU A 414 -31.42 -5.69 -15.36
C LEU A 414 -31.40 -7.20 -15.08
N ARG A 415 -31.38 -8.05 -16.13
CA ARG A 415 -31.29 -9.51 -15.96
C ARG A 415 -29.96 -9.93 -15.35
N ILE A 416 -28.89 -9.22 -15.70
CA ILE A 416 -27.56 -9.46 -15.11
C ILE A 416 -27.59 -9.07 -13.63
N LEU A 417 -28.12 -7.89 -13.33
CA LEU A 417 -28.23 -7.43 -11.94
C LEU A 417 -29.08 -8.38 -11.10
N GLU A 418 -30.20 -8.89 -11.65
CA GLU A 418 -31.04 -9.89 -10.99
C GLU A 418 -30.29 -11.22 -10.77
N SER A 419 -29.48 -11.66 -11.73
CA SER A 419 -28.70 -12.90 -11.60
C SER A 419 -27.61 -12.84 -10.53
N LEU A 420 -27.13 -11.64 -10.19
CA LEU A 420 -26.16 -11.41 -9.11
C LEU A 420 -26.84 -11.30 -7.73
N ARG A 421 -28.15 -11.11 -7.66
CA ARG A 421 -28.84 -10.97 -6.37
C ARG A 421 -29.01 -12.31 -5.69
N THR A 422 -28.23 -12.51 -4.64
CA THR A 422 -28.33 -13.61 -3.68
C THR A 422 -28.41 -13.01 -2.29
N ASP A 423 -29.35 -13.43 -1.45
CA ASP A 423 -29.42 -13.03 -0.04
C ASP A 423 -29.55 -11.50 0.21
N ASP A 424 -30.26 -10.78 -0.63
CA ASP A 424 -30.53 -9.34 -0.53
C ASP A 424 -29.27 -8.47 -0.29
N PRO A 425 -28.27 -8.51 -1.17
CA PRO A 425 -27.03 -7.74 -1.03
C PRO A 425 -27.31 -6.24 -1.15
N ASP A 426 -26.42 -5.43 -0.57
CA ASP A 426 -26.40 -3.98 -0.83
C ASP A 426 -26.03 -3.71 -2.29
N ILE A 427 -26.61 -2.68 -2.90
CA ILE A 427 -26.28 -2.23 -4.25
C ILE A 427 -25.59 -0.87 -4.17
N PHE A 428 -24.41 -0.77 -4.76
CA PHE A 428 -23.71 0.48 -4.97
C PHE A 428 -23.67 0.79 -6.48
N LEU A 429 -24.44 1.80 -6.91
CA LEU A 429 -24.49 2.23 -8.32
C LEU A 429 -23.77 3.56 -8.50
N ILE A 430 -22.83 3.62 -9.43
CA ILE A 430 -22.13 4.85 -9.79
C ILE A 430 -22.22 5.13 -11.28
N THR A 431 -22.75 6.30 -11.67
CA THR A 431 -23.04 6.68 -13.06
C THR A 431 -23.29 8.19 -13.16
N ASP A 432 -23.24 8.76 -14.37
CA ASP A 432 -23.70 10.10 -14.66
C ASP A 432 -25.22 10.19 -14.91
N MET A 433 -25.96 9.10 -14.69
CA MET A 433 -27.40 8.92 -14.93
C MET A 433 -27.87 9.04 -16.38
N GLN A 434 -26.98 9.16 -17.36
CA GLN A 434 -27.37 9.18 -18.77
C GLN A 434 -27.71 7.76 -19.30
N ILE A 435 -28.41 6.99 -18.49
CA ILE A 435 -28.79 5.60 -18.77
C ILE A 435 -30.01 5.58 -19.69
N THR A 436 -29.91 4.91 -20.84
CA THR A 436 -30.98 4.85 -21.86
C THR A 436 -32.29 4.30 -21.31
N ASN A 437 -32.21 3.32 -20.39
CA ASN A 437 -33.37 2.71 -19.75
C ASN A 437 -33.55 3.13 -18.27
N LEU A 438 -33.23 4.38 -17.93
CA LEU A 438 -33.24 4.91 -16.56
C LEU A 438 -34.53 4.61 -15.79
N ARG A 439 -35.70 4.78 -16.40
CA ARG A 439 -36.99 4.53 -15.74
C ARG A 439 -37.10 3.09 -15.27
N LYS A 440 -36.74 2.13 -16.11
CA LYS A 440 -36.76 0.70 -15.72
C LYS A 440 -35.76 0.40 -14.61
N VAL A 441 -34.61 1.07 -14.61
CA VAL A 441 -33.61 0.94 -13.55
C VAL A 441 -34.17 1.48 -12.23
N VAL A 442 -34.84 2.63 -12.24
CA VAL A 442 -35.48 3.21 -11.05
C VAL A 442 -36.53 2.26 -10.49
N ASP A 443 -37.44 1.77 -11.36
CA ASP A 443 -38.51 0.86 -10.94
C ASP A 443 -37.95 -0.44 -10.35
N TYR A 444 -36.89 -0.97 -10.93
CA TYR A 444 -36.18 -2.13 -10.41
C TYR A 444 -35.57 -1.87 -9.02
N LEU A 445 -34.82 -0.75 -8.88
CA LEU A 445 -34.16 -0.40 -7.62
C LEU A 445 -35.15 -0.15 -6.48
N LYS A 446 -36.36 0.36 -6.78
CA LYS A 446 -37.45 0.49 -5.80
C LYS A 446 -37.98 -0.86 -5.28
N GLY A 447 -37.90 -1.90 -6.10
CA GLY A 447 -38.34 -3.25 -5.76
C GLY A 447 -37.28 -4.08 -5.03
N VAL A 448 -36.07 -3.58 -4.85
CA VAL A 448 -34.99 -4.27 -4.13
C VAL A 448 -35.20 -4.18 -2.62
N ARG A 449 -35.00 -5.28 -1.88
CA ARG A 449 -35.06 -5.28 -0.41
C ARG A 449 -33.76 -4.78 0.24
N GLY A 450 -32.62 -5.05 -0.40
CA GLY A 450 -31.31 -4.55 0.03
C GLY A 450 -31.23 -3.03 -0.04
N ARG A 451 -30.24 -2.45 0.62
CA ARG A 451 -30.01 -1.01 0.62
C ARG A 451 -29.31 -0.61 -0.66
N VAL A 452 -29.67 0.54 -1.22
CA VAL A 452 -29.15 1.05 -2.46
C VAL A 452 -28.43 2.37 -2.21
N THR A 453 -27.15 2.42 -2.48
CA THR A 453 -26.35 3.65 -2.47
C THR A 453 -26.06 4.04 -3.92
N VAL A 454 -26.50 5.21 -4.32
CA VAL A 454 -26.33 5.73 -5.67
C VAL A 454 -25.43 6.94 -5.64
N VAL A 455 -24.40 6.92 -6.48
CA VAL A 455 -23.47 8.03 -6.66
C VAL A 455 -23.62 8.57 -8.07
N HIS A 456 -23.91 9.85 -8.21
CA HIS A 456 -23.94 10.48 -9.52
C HIS A 456 -22.72 11.38 -9.74
N ILE A 457 -22.16 11.30 -10.95
CA ILE A 457 -21.04 12.12 -11.40
C ILE A 457 -21.60 13.31 -12.22
N GLY A 458 -21.40 14.51 -11.70
CA GLY A 458 -21.95 15.73 -12.29
C GLY A 458 -23.45 15.90 -12.06
N GLU A 459 -24.00 17.05 -12.49
CA GLU A 459 -25.43 17.38 -12.41
C GLU A 459 -26.02 17.49 -13.82
N ASN A 460 -27.16 16.84 -14.04
CA ASN A 460 -27.92 16.90 -15.28
C ASN A 460 -29.41 16.61 -15.02
N ARG A 461 -30.28 16.77 -16.05
CA ARG A 461 -31.72 16.54 -15.94
C ARG A 461 -32.08 15.10 -15.49
N HIS A 462 -31.29 14.11 -15.85
CA HIS A 462 -31.55 12.71 -15.52
C HIS A 462 -31.28 12.44 -14.04
N VAL A 463 -30.30 13.13 -13.44
CA VAL A 463 -30.06 13.09 -11.99
C VAL A 463 -31.26 13.65 -11.25
N GLN A 464 -31.84 14.75 -11.70
CA GLN A 464 -33.05 15.32 -11.08
C GLN A 464 -34.25 14.38 -11.22
N GLU A 465 -34.51 13.83 -12.43
CA GLU A 465 -35.55 12.83 -12.66
C GLU A 465 -35.36 11.61 -11.74
N PHE A 466 -34.13 11.15 -11.55
CA PHE A 466 -33.83 10.04 -10.65
C PHE A 466 -34.14 10.39 -9.19
N LYS A 467 -33.66 11.53 -8.70
CA LYS A 467 -33.89 12.01 -7.32
C LYS A 467 -35.38 12.14 -7.02
N GLU A 468 -36.15 12.81 -7.91
CA GLU A 468 -37.61 12.98 -7.76
C GLU A 468 -38.35 11.62 -7.68
N ARG A 469 -37.95 10.68 -8.55
CA ARG A 469 -38.58 9.36 -8.59
C ARG A 469 -38.23 8.49 -7.39
N THR A 470 -37.11 8.68 -6.74
CA THR A 470 -36.62 7.86 -5.61
C THR A 470 -36.82 8.52 -4.25
N GLU A 471 -37.36 9.73 -4.20
CA GLU A 471 -37.51 10.54 -2.96
C GLU A 471 -38.27 9.80 -1.84
N GLU A 472 -39.32 9.07 -2.20
CA GLU A 472 -40.14 8.30 -1.26
C GLU A 472 -39.50 6.95 -0.86
N SER A 473 -38.39 6.55 -1.50
CA SER A 473 -37.79 5.24 -1.26
C SER A 473 -36.78 5.31 -0.14
N GLY A 474 -37.14 4.95 1.07
CA GLY A 474 -36.30 5.05 2.29
C GLY A 474 -34.97 4.30 2.19
N HIS A 475 -34.91 3.18 1.44
CA HIS A 475 -33.70 2.35 1.27
C HIS A 475 -32.75 2.82 0.18
N ILE A 476 -33.07 3.89 -0.58
CA ILE A 476 -32.23 4.45 -1.62
C ILE A 476 -31.60 5.76 -1.11
N SER A 477 -30.27 5.83 -1.11
CA SER A 477 -29.50 7.04 -0.77
C SER A 477 -28.74 7.54 -1.99
N VAL A 478 -28.77 8.85 -2.25
CA VAL A 478 -28.15 9.46 -3.45
C VAL A 478 -27.10 10.49 -3.03
N TYR A 479 -25.88 10.37 -3.55
CA TYR A 479 -24.74 11.24 -3.27
C TYR A 479 -24.17 11.86 -4.54
N PRO A 480 -23.91 13.18 -4.56
CA PRO A 480 -23.15 13.81 -5.63
C PRO A 480 -21.65 13.59 -5.43
N VAL A 481 -20.92 13.38 -6.53
CA VAL A 481 -19.46 13.42 -6.56
C VAL A 481 -19.00 14.28 -7.75
N GLU A 482 -18.52 15.47 -7.46
CA GLU A 482 -17.92 16.38 -8.43
C GLU A 482 -16.41 16.45 -8.25
N ARG A 483 -15.92 16.24 -7.03
CA ARG A 483 -14.52 16.35 -6.64
C ARG A 483 -14.11 15.16 -5.77
N GLN A 484 -12.81 14.97 -5.63
CA GLN A 484 -12.24 13.93 -4.81
C GLN A 484 -12.66 14.04 -3.33
N GLU A 485 -12.84 15.26 -2.83
CA GLU A 485 -13.26 15.57 -1.46
C GLU A 485 -14.72 15.19 -1.17
N ASP A 486 -15.50 14.84 -2.17
CA ASP A 486 -16.89 14.39 -1.99
C ASP A 486 -16.97 12.91 -1.65
N ILE A 487 -15.97 12.12 -2.03
CA ILE A 487 -15.95 10.66 -1.80
C ILE A 487 -16.07 10.30 -0.31
N PRO A 488 -15.36 10.93 0.65
CA PRO A 488 -15.52 10.63 2.07
C PRO A 488 -16.91 10.91 2.65
N LYS A 489 -17.76 11.67 1.93
CA LYS A 489 -19.14 11.98 2.36
C LYS A 489 -20.13 10.86 2.06
N ILE A 490 -19.73 9.85 1.28
CA ILE A 490 -20.55 8.70 0.92
C ILE A 490 -20.67 7.79 2.14
N VAL A 491 -21.92 7.47 2.52
CA VAL A 491 -22.20 6.48 3.57
C VAL A 491 -22.85 5.26 2.92
N LEU A 492 -22.17 4.13 2.99
CA LEU A 492 -22.63 2.90 2.37
C LEU A 492 -23.73 2.24 3.18
N GLY A 493 -24.83 1.90 2.51
CA GLY A 493 -25.96 1.24 3.14
C GLY A 493 -26.80 2.12 4.07
N LYS A 494 -26.69 3.46 3.99
CA LYS A 494 -27.50 4.36 4.82
C LYS A 494 -28.98 4.27 4.44
N VAL A 495 -29.81 3.97 5.42
CA VAL A 495 -31.27 4.07 5.31
C VAL A 495 -31.70 5.45 5.81
N ARG A 496 -32.59 6.13 5.09
CA ARG A 496 -33.10 7.46 5.46
C ARG A 496 -34.03 7.47 6.72
N GLU A 497 -34.07 6.42 7.49
CA GLU A 497 -34.81 6.39 8.74
C GLU A 497 -34.02 7.05 9.87
N TYR A 498 -34.64 8.05 10.50
CA TYR A 498 -34.27 8.83 11.69
C TYR A 498 -33.74 10.26 11.45
N LEU A 499 -34.47 11.00 10.62
CA LEU A 499 -34.63 12.43 10.85
C LEU A 499 -36.14 12.74 10.80
N ARG A 500 -36.85 12.32 11.84
CA ARG A 500 -38.15 12.88 12.26
C ARG A 500 -37.99 13.52 13.62
#